data_3971f70fd9ce035dd40dc75219153694
#
_entry.id   3971f70fd9ce035dd40dc75219153694
#
_cell.length_a   1.000
_cell.length_b   1.000
_cell.length_c   1.000
_cell.angle_alpha   90.00
_cell.angle_beta   90.00
_cell.angle_gamma   90.00
#
_symmetry.space_group_name_H-M   'P 1'
#
loop_
_entity.id
_entity.type
_entity.pdbx_description
1 polymer ?
#
loop_
_entity_poly.entity_id
_entity_poly.type
_entity_poly.pdbx_seq_one_letter_code
_entity_poly.pdbx_strand_id
1 'polypeptide(L)'
;DIGGWNMSAVTTTFGMFYFASVFNKDISGWDVSGVTTMASMFNSASSFNQNISGWNVGNVKRMSYMFRYATTFNQHIGGWNVGAVTAMDAMFSFAIVFNQDISGWDVSGVTNMGEMFLQASAFNQQLCWDLTGKSVTGMFTGTNGAATIVCIPSSAPSSPPSTQPSSQPTIDTSFKKHFKDEV
;
A
#
# COMPACT_ATOMS: atom_id res chain seq x y z
N ASP A 1 4.11 25.63 19.18
CA ASP A 1 3.52 25.18 17.92
C ASP A 1 4.60 25.04 16.86
N ILE A 2 4.66 23.90 16.17
CA ILE A 2 5.65 23.60 15.12
C ILE A 2 5.02 23.37 13.75
N GLY A 3 3.67 23.38 13.69
CA GLY A 3 2.93 23.16 12.45
C GLY A 3 3.27 24.18 11.35
N GLY A 4 3.62 25.39 11.73
CA GLY A 4 4.01 26.47 10.82
C GLY A 4 5.49 26.50 10.43
N TRP A 5 6.29 25.50 10.79
CA TRP A 5 7.72 25.48 10.40
C TRP A 5 7.88 25.38 8.89
N ASN A 6 8.78 26.19 8.35
CA ASN A 6 9.15 26.11 6.93
C ASN A 6 10.13 24.94 6.72
N MET A 7 9.64 23.87 6.11
CA MET A 7 10.41 22.65 5.83
C MET A 7 10.98 22.61 4.42
N SER A 8 10.73 23.62 3.58
CA SER A 8 11.05 23.58 2.13
C SER A 8 12.53 23.39 1.80
N ALA A 9 13.44 23.79 2.70
CA ALA A 9 14.89 23.59 2.53
C ALA A 9 15.42 22.35 3.28
N VAL A 10 14.53 21.58 3.95
CA VAL A 10 14.95 20.43 4.74
C VAL A 10 15.12 19.21 3.83
N THR A 11 16.30 18.63 3.82
CA THR A 11 16.62 17.43 3.03
C THR A 11 16.68 16.16 3.87
N THR A 12 16.70 16.28 5.20
CA THR A 12 16.73 15.15 6.13
C THR A 12 15.91 15.45 7.38
N THR A 13 15.06 14.50 7.76
CA THR A 13 14.35 14.47 9.04
C THR A 13 14.79 13.28 9.89
N PHE A 14 16.02 12.78 9.63
CA PHE A 14 16.57 11.65 10.37
C PHE A 14 16.49 11.89 11.88
N GLY A 15 15.80 10.99 12.59
CA GLY A 15 15.66 11.01 14.05
C GLY A 15 15.02 12.27 14.64
N MET A 16 14.31 13.11 13.87
CA MET A 16 13.82 14.43 14.34
C MET A 16 12.96 14.33 15.63
N PHE A 17 12.18 13.28 15.76
CA PHE A 17 11.34 13.01 16.94
C PHE A 17 11.70 11.67 17.61
N TYR A 18 12.96 11.26 17.51
CA TYR A 18 13.45 10.03 18.10
C TYR A 18 13.30 10.07 19.63
N PHE A 19 12.65 9.05 20.21
CA PHE A 19 12.27 8.98 21.63
C PHE A 19 11.35 10.11 22.14
N ALA A 20 10.73 10.90 21.26
CA ALA A 20 9.77 11.92 21.66
C ALA A 20 8.42 11.27 22.03
N SER A 21 8.37 10.54 23.14
CA SER A 21 7.25 9.66 23.53
C SER A 21 5.91 10.37 23.69
N VAL A 22 5.90 11.67 24.02
CA VAL A 22 4.68 12.49 24.20
C VAL A 22 4.37 13.37 22.97
N PHE A 23 5.19 13.29 21.92
CA PHE A 23 5.00 14.10 20.73
C PHE A 23 3.78 13.63 19.93
N ASN A 24 2.82 14.54 19.75
CA ASN A 24 1.64 14.33 18.92
C ASN A 24 1.08 15.67 18.41
N LYS A 25 1.94 16.58 17.89
CA LYS A 25 1.52 17.86 17.35
C LYS A 25 1.21 17.72 15.87
N ASP A 26 0.25 18.52 15.40
CA ASP A 26 -0.10 18.58 13.98
C ASP A 26 1.09 19.12 13.16
N ILE A 27 1.48 18.32 12.20
CA ILE A 27 2.55 18.59 11.22
C ILE A 27 2.08 18.27 9.80
N SER A 28 0.77 18.15 9.60
CA SER A 28 0.17 17.79 8.30
C SER A 28 0.50 18.79 7.19
N GLY A 29 0.69 20.07 7.56
CA GLY A 29 1.04 21.17 6.66
C GLY A 29 2.51 21.25 6.26
N TRP A 30 3.38 20.36 6.73
CA TRP A 30 4.80 20.39 6.38
C TRP A 30 5.04 20.03 4.91
N ASP A 31 5.80 20.86 4.20
CA ASP A 31 6.33 20.49 2.88
C ASP A 31 7.59 19.64 3.05
N VAL A 32 7.42 18.32 2.90
CA VAL A 32 8.51 17.35 3.01
C VAL A 32 9.03 16.90 1.63
N SER A 33 8.63 17.56 0.55
CA SER A 33 8.96 17.16 -0.83
C SER A 33 10.46 17.17 -1.13
N GLY A 34 11.25 17.98 -0.39
CA GLY A 34 12.72 18.02 -0.48
C GLY A 34 13.43 16.93 0.33
N VAL A 35 12.71 16.17 1.17
CA VAL A 35 13.33 15.22 2.10
C VAL A 35 13.76 13.95 1.38
N THR A 36 15.01 13.53 1.60
CA THR A 36 15.58 12.30 1.02
C THR A 36 15.73 11.16 2.03
N THR A 37 15.72 11.45 3.34
CA THR A 37 15.70 10.42 4.39
C THR A 37 14.80 10.81 5.55
N MET A 38 13.93 9.87 5.92
CA MET A 38 13.04 9.94 7.09
C MET A 38 13.37 8.84 8.11
N ALA A 39 14.57 8.23 7.98
CA ALA A 39 14.94 7.12 8.86
C ALA A 39 14.86 7.54 10.33
N SER A 40 14.26 6.69 11.17
CA SER A 40 14.06 6.89 12.62
C SER A 40 13.27 8.15 13.02
N MET A 41 12.59 8.85 12.09
CA MET A 41 11.95 10.14 12.38
C MET A 41 11.01 10.10 13.60
N PHE A 42 10.20 9.05 13.71
CA PHE A 42 9.24 8.85 14.81
C PHE A 42 9.55 7.58 15.62
N ASN A 43 10.80 7.09 15.57
CA ASN A 43 11.17 5.90 16.33
C ASN A 43 11.00 6.18 17.84
N SER A 44 10.19 5.35 18.50
CA SER A 44 9.82 5.49 19.92
C SER A 44 9.01 6.77 20.24
N ALA A 45 8.42 7.40 19.24
CA ALA A 45 7.40 8.46 19.44
C ALA A 45 6.04 7.80 19.71
N SER A 46 5.88 7.21 20.90
CA SER A 46 4.79 6.29 21.23
C SER A 46 3.40 6.93 21.21
N SER A 47 3.28 8.25 21.37
CA SER A 47 2.01 8.98 21.29
C SER A 47 1.69 9.54 19.88
N PHE A 48 2.62 9.43 18.93
CA PHE A 48 2.44 10.03 17.60
C PHE A 48 1.37 9.31 16.78
N ASN A 49 0.33 10.05 16.41
CA ASN A 49 -0.74 9.56 15.53
C ASN A 49 -1.40 10.70 14.72
N GLN A 50 -0.61 11.67 14.24
CA GLN A 50 -1.15 12.76 13.43
C GLN A 50 -1.28 12.37 11.96
N ASN A 51 -2.26 12.98 11.29
CA ASN A 51 -2.50 12.76 9.88
C ASN A 51 -1.35 13.32 9.02
N ILE A 52 -0.63 12.43 8.36
CA ILE A 52 0.47 12.75 7.44
C ILE A 52 0.23 12.16 6.04
N SER A 53 -1.01 11.80 5.74
CA SER A 53 -1.38 11.20 4.44
C SER A 53 -1.08 12.11 3.25
N GLY A 54 -1.12 13.43 3.45
CA GLY A 54 -0.85 14.43 2.42
C GLY A 54 0.64 14.67 2.14
N TRP A 55 1.56 14.05 2.86
CA TRP A 55 2.98 14.27 2.65
C TRP A 55 3.45 13.75 1.29
N ASN A 56 4.18 14.58 0.54
CA ASN A 56 4.88 14.15 -0.67
C ASN A 56 6.23 13.52 -0.32
N VAL A 57 6.26 12.19 -0.24
CA VAL A 57 7.46 11.41 0.10
C VAL A 57 8.21 10.87 -1.12
N GLY A 58 7.86 11.32 -2.33
CA GLY A 58 8.36 10.75 -3.59
C GLY A 58 9.89 10.85 -3.78
N ASN A 59 10.59 11.70 -3.03
CA ASN A 59 12.04 11.82 -3.07
C ASN A 59 12.76 11.03 -1.97
N VAL A 60 12.01 10.42 -1.03
CA VAL A 60 12.60 9.71 0.11
C VAL A 60 13.25 8.40 -0.36
N LYS A 61 14.50 8.20 0.04
CA LYS A 61 15.30 7.00 -0.26
C LYS A 61 15.35 6.02 0.92
N ARG A 62 15.17 6.51 2.15
CA ARG A 62 15.30 5.68 3.36
C ARG A 62 14.20 5.98 4.36
N MET A 63 13.48 4.92 4.77
CA MET A 63 12.43 4.95 5.79
C MET A 63 12.68 3.93 6.91
N SER A 64 13.92 3.41 7.02
CA SER A 64 14.29 2.44 8.07
C SER A 64 13.93 2.96 9.45
N TYR A 65 13.28 2.13 10.28
CA TYR A 65 12.88 2.44 11.67
C TYR A 65 11.94 3.64 11.84
N MET A 66 11.31 4.17 10.76
CA MET A 66 10.60 5.46 10.83
C MET A 66 9.51 5.48 11.92
N PHE A 67 8.73 4.42 12.06
CA PHE A 67 7.66 4.28 13.06
C PHE A 67 7.91 3.13 14.04
N ARG A 68 9.18 2.73 14.21
CA ARG A 68 9.52 1.68 15.17
C ARG A 68 9.11 2.12 16.58
N TYR A 69 8.40 1.27 17.32
CA TYR A 69 7.82 1.60 18.64
C TYR A 69 6.87 2.82 18.66
N ALA A 70 6.35 3.26 17.52
CA ALA A 70 5.26 4.24 17.47
C ALA A 70 3.94 3.51 17.75
N THR A 71 3.69 3.19 19.02
CA THR A 71 2.67 2.23 19.47
C THR A 71 1.23 2.70 19.25
N THR A 72 0.99 3.99 18.96
CA THR A 72 -0.33 4.55 18.66
C THR A 72 -0.52 4.89 17.18
N PHE A 73 0.55 4.78 16.37
CA PHE A 73 0.49 5.20 14.97
C PHE A 73 -0.35 4.25 14.13
N ASN A 74 -1.43 4.78 13.53
CA ASN A 74 -2.30 4.03 12.62
C ASN A 74 -2.96 4.95 11.57
N GLN A 75 -2.21 5.89 10.97
CA GLN A 75 -2.74 6.82 9.98
C GLN A 75 -2.62 6.30 8.56
N HIS A 76 -3.55 6.75 7.70
CA HIS A 76 -3.58 6.42 6.28
C HIS A 76 -2.34 6.92 5.55
N ILE A 77 -1.49 6.00 5.13
CA ILE A 77 -0.28 6.28 4.34
C ILE A 77 -0.20 5.43 3.06
N GLY A 78 -1.25 4.69 2.75
CA GLY A 78 -1.32 3.86 1.53
C GLY A 78 -1.17 4.64 0.23
N GLY A 79 -1.52 5.93 0.23
CA GLY A 79 -1.35 6.83 -0.93
C GLY A 79 0.07 7.38 -1.12
N TRP A 80 1.03 7.06 -0.25
CA TRP A 80 2.40 7.54 -0.41
C TRP A 80 3.09 6.94 -1.64
N ASN A 81 3.75 7.79 -2.42
CA ASN A 81 4.64 7.32 -3.49
C ASN A 81 6.00 6.91 -2.89
N VAL A 82 6.19 5.62 -2.69
CA VAL A 82 7.42 5.07 -2.11
C VAL A 82 8.37 4.47 -3.15
N GLY A 83 8.10 4.65 -4.45
CA GLY A 83 8.87 4.04 -5.54
C GLY A 83 10.36 4.42 -5.57
N ALA A 84 10.75 5.49 -4.88
CA ALA A 84 12.17 5.88 -4.75
C ALA A 84 12.87 5.26 -3.53
N VAL A 85 12.14 4.57 -2.63
CA VAL A 85 12.70 4.03 -1.39
C VAL A 85 13.51 2.77 -1.64
N THR A 86 14.66 2.67 -1.00
CA THR A 86 15.57 1.53 -1.11
C THR A 86 15.69 0.71 0.18
N ALA A 87 15.31 1.29 1.35
CA ALA A 87 15.36 0.61 2.64
C ALA A 87 14.16 0.98 3.52
N MET A 88 13.48 -0.06 4.04
CA MET A 88 12.33 0.02 4.95
C MET A 88 12.47 -0.94 6.14
N ASP A 89 13.73 -1.35 6.45
CA ASP A 89 13.96 -2.28 7.55
C ASP A 89 13.39 -1.73 8.87
N ALA A 90 12.71 -2.59 9.62
CA ALA A 90 12.06 -2.32 10.90
C ALA A 90 11.13 -1.08 10.91
N MET A 91 10.59 -0.65 9.75
CA MET A 91 9.82 0.59 9.65
C MET A 91 8.63 0.64 10.61
N PHE A 92 7.91 -0.46 10.80
CA PHE A 92 6.76 -0.59 11.70
C PHE A 92 7.01 -1.61 12.82
N SER A 93 8.27 -1.94 13.09
CA SER A 93 8.61 -2.88 14.15
C SER A 93 8.07 -2.39 15.50
N PHE A 94 7.31 -3.22 16.22
CA PHE A 94 6.59 -2.87 17.46
C PHE A 94 5.57 -1.71 17.35
N ALA A 95 5.12 -1.36 16.15
CA ALA A 95 3.96 -0.48 15.92
C ALA A 95 2.67 -1.29 16.11
N ILE A 96 2.32 -1.60 17.34
CA ILE A 96 1.37 -2.65 17.74
C ILE A 96 -0.07 -2.44 17.27
N VAL A 97 -0.46 -1.21 16.91
CA VAL A 97 -1.82 -0.90 16.40
C VAL A 97 -1.84 -0.63 14.88
N PHE A 98 -0.67 -0.57 14.23
CA PHE A 98 -0.60 -0.28 12.81
C PHE A 98 -1.25 -1.38 11.98
N ASN A 99 -2.28 -1.02 11.20
CA ASN A 99 -3.00 -1.94 10.34
C ASN A 99 -3.60 -1.25 9.10
N GLN A 100 -2.87 -0.33 8.47
CA GLN A 100 -3.35 0.36 7.27
C GLN A 100 -3.00 -0.43 6.01
N ASP A 101 -3.90 -0.35 5.01
CA ASP A 101 -3.66 -0.91 3.68
C ASP A 101 -2.54 -0.13 2.97
N ILE A 102 -1.45 -0.82 2.71
CA ILE A 102 -0.28 -0.35 1.96
C ILE A 102 0.05 -1.28 0.80
N SER A 103 -0.89 -2.13 0.39
CA SER A 103 -0.72 -3.07 -0.72
C SER A 103 -0.38 -2.39 -2.04
N GLY A 104 -0.82 -1.14 -2.22
CA GLY A 104 -0.54 -0.32 -3.40
C GLY A 104 0.86 0.28 -3.47
N TRP A 105 1.73 0.07 -2.48
CA TRP A 105 3.09 0.60 -2.51
C TRP A 105 3.95 -0.09 -3.58
N ASP A 106 4.61 0.71 -4.42
CA ASP A 106 5.67 0.19 -5.30
C ASP A 106 6.96 -0.01 -4.50
N VAL A 107 7.22 -1.26 -4.15
CA VAL A 107 8.41 -1.66 -3.40
C VAL A 107 9.49 -2.27 -4.30
N SER A 108 9.38 -2.11 -5.62
CA SER A 108 10.32 -2.72 -6.58
C SER A 108 11.77 -2.30 -6.32
N GLY A 109 12.00 -1.02 -5.95
CA GLY A 109 13.31 -0.47 -5.59
C GLY A 109 13.84 -0.84 -4.21
N VAL A 110 13.00 -1.40 -3.32
CA VAL A 110 13.42 -1.72 -1.95
C VAL A 110 14.24 -2.99 -1.92
N THR A 111 15.39 -2.95 -1.27
CA THR A 111 16.29 -4.10 -1.12
C THR A 111 16.28 -4.70 0.29
N ASN A 112 15.94 -3.91 1.31
CA ASN A 112 15.91 -4.35 2.70
C ASN A 112 14.57 -4.01 3.36
N MET A 113 13.83 -5.04 3.79
CA MET A 113 12.57 -5.01 4.55
C MET A 113 12.66 -5.91 5.79
N GLY A 114 13.88 -6.26 6.24
CA GLY A 114 14.05 -7.09 7.45
C GLY A 114 13.29 -6.48 8.63
N GLU A 115 12.59 -7.29 9.40
CA GLU A 115 11.85 -6.89 10.61
C GLU A 115 10.79 -5.80 10.38
N MET A 116 10.39 -5.51 9.13
CA MET A 116 9.52 -4.36 8.81
C MET A 116 8.26 -4.29 9.69
N PHE A 117 7.65 -5.44 9.98
CA PHE A 117 6.46 -5.55 10.84
C PHE A 117 6.70 -6.43 12.08
N LEU A 118 7.97 -6.59 12.51
CA LEU A 118 8.28 -7.37 13.70
C LEU A 118 7.43 -6.89 14.89
N GLN A 119 6.64 -7.81 15.50
CA GLN A 119 5.75 -7.49 16.64
C GLN A 119 4.71 -6.38 16.38
N ALA A 120 4.40 -6.07 15.12
CA ALA A 120 3.25 -5.24 14.76
C ALA A 120 1.96 -6.09 14.88
N SER A 121 1.52 -6.33 16.10
CA SER A 121 0.53 -7.37 16.43
C SER A 121 -0.85 -7.16 15.78
N ALA A 122 -1.26 -5.92 15.47
CA ALA A 122 -2.53 -5.67 14.79
C ALA A 122 -2.42 -5.84 13.26
N PHE A 123 -1.20 -5.90 12.68
CA PHE A 123 -1.02 -5.92 11.25
C PHE A 123 -1.51 -7.24 10.63
N ASN A 124 -2.53 -7.16 9.78
CA ASN A 124 -3.12 -8.33 9.12
C ASN A 124 -3.45 -8.11 7.64
N GLN A 125 -2.82 -7.12 6.98
CA GLN A 125 -3.07 -6.81 5.58
C GLN A 125 -2.42 -7.84 4.63
N GLN A 126 -3.05 -8.06 3.48
CA GLN A 126 -2.47 -8.85 2.39
C GLN A 126 -1.63 -7.93 1.50
N LEU A 127 -0.35 -8.26 1.39
CA LEU A 127 0.60 -7.50 0.58
C LEU A 127 0.97 -8.32 -0.66
N CYS A 128 0.61 -7.82 -1.84
CA CYS A 128 0.95 -8.45 -3.12
C CYS A 128 2.31 -7.96 -3.66
N TRP A 129 3.31 -7.87 -2.82
CA TRP A 129 4.64 -7.40 -3.21
C TRP A 129 5.51 -8.54 -3.74
N ASP A 130 6.25 -8.28 -4.82
CA ASP A 130 7.34 -9.17 -5.23
C ASP A 130 8.55 -8.96 -4.31
N LEU A 131 8.84 -9.97 -3.50
CA LEU A 131 9.96 -9.97 -2.55
C LEU A 131 11.19 -10.73 -3.05
N THR A 132 11.19 -11.11 -4.32
CA THR A 132 12.34 -11.82 -4.92
C THR A 132 13.62 -10.99 -4.80
N GLY A 133 14.66 -11.59 -4.22
CA GLY A 133 15.97 -10.94 -4.04
C GLY A 133 16.04 -9.89 -2.93
N LYS A 134 14.98 -9.70 -2.13
CA LYS A 134 14.95 -8.74 -1.04
C LYS A 134 15.28 -9.37 0.31
N SER A 135 15.91 -8.62 1.22
CA SER A 135 16.09 -9.07 2.60
C SER A 135 14.77 -8.88 3.36
N VAL A 136 14.20 -9.99 3.87
CA VAL A 136 12.90 -10.04 4.55
C VAL A 136 12.96 -10.79 5.88
N THR A 137 14.16 -11.00 6.44
CA THR A 137 14.34 -11.74 7.69
C THR A 137 13.48 -11.16 8.80
N GLY A 138 12.65 -11.98 9.43
CA GLY A 138 11.80 -11.57 10.54
C GLY A 138 10.67 -10.61 10.18
N MET A 139 10.40 -10.35 8.90
CA MET A 139 9.49 -9.30 8.43
C MET A 139 8.11 -9.34 9.10
N PHE A 140 7.53 -10.51 9.32
CA PHE A 140 6.20 -10.69 9.90
C PHE A 140 6.22 -11.44 11.25
N THR A 141 7.36 -11.53 11.91
CA THR A 141 7.45 -12.23 13.20
C THR A 141 6.60 -11.51 14.25
N GLY A 142 5.62 -12.21 14.83
CA GLY A 142 4.75 -11.66 15.88
C GLY A 142 3.63 -10.75 15.38
N THR A 143 3.35 -10.75 14.07
CA THR A 143 2.10 -10.18 13.52
C THR A 143 0.91 -11.13 13.77
N ASN A 144 -0.31 -10.65 13.66
CA ASN A 144 -1.53 -11.43 13.96
C ASN A 144 -1.91 -12.40 12.82
N GLY A 145 -0.94 -13.22 12.37
CA GLY A 145 -1.18 -14.48 11.67
C GLY A 145 -1.65 -14.45 10.22
N ALA A 146 -1.98 -13.31 9.64
CA ALA A 146 -2.54 -13.24 8.29
C ALA A 146 -1.83 -12.26 7.35
N ALA A 147 -0.74 -11.64 7.78
CA ALA A 147 0.09 -10.89 6.84
C ALA A 147 0.73 -11.86 5.85
N THR A 148 0.09 -12.06 4.71
CA THR A 148 0.51 -13.00 3.68
C THR A 148 0.91 -12.25 2.42
N ILE A 149 2.02 -12.68 1.84
CA ILE A 149 2.49 -12.23 0.51
C ILE A 149 1.78 -13.04 -0.60
N VAL A 150 0.69 -13.72 -0.27
CA VAL A 150 -0.03 -14.53 -1.26
C VAL A 150 -0.93 -13.60 -2.08
N CYS A 151 -0.42 -13.17 -3.23
CA CYS A 151 -1.29 -12.74 -4.31
C CYS A 151 -2.08 -13.96 -4.77
N ILE A 152 -3.32 -14.10 -4.36
CA ILE A 152 -4.25 -14.89 -5.14
C ILE A 152 -4.45 -14.06 -6.42
N PRO A 153 -4.00 -14.51 -7.60
CA PRO A 153 -4.34 -13.80 -8.82
C PRO A 153 -5.87 -13.69 -8.82
N SER A 154 -6.38 -12.46 -8.86
CA SER A 154 -7.80 -12.22 -9.10
C SER A 154 -8.18 -13.13 -10.26
N SER A 155 -9.10 -14.08 -10.00
CA SER A 155 -9.55 -15.06 -10.98
C SER A 155 -9.63 -14.39 -12.33
N ALA A 156 -8.91 -14.95 -13.32
CA ALA A 156 -8.94 -14.46 -14.70
C ALA A 156 -10.38 -14.09 -15.09
N PRO A 157 -10.59 -13.02 -15.82
CA PRO A 157 -11.93 -12.61 -16.22
C PRO A 157 -12.64 -13.84 -16.78
N SER A 158 -13.77 -14.18 -16.19
CA SER A 158 -14.67 -15.22 -16.69
C SER A 158 -14.73 -15.08 -18.20
N SER A 159 -14.41 -16.16 -18.91
CA SER A 159 -14.37 -16.31 -20.36
C SER A 159 -15.31 -15.34 -21.07
N PRO A 160 -14.84 -14.73 -22.20
CA PRO A 160 -15.68 -13.82 -22.96
C PRO A 160 -17.03 -14.49 -23.25
N PRO A 161 -18.14 -13.74 -23.25
CA PRO A 161 -19.45 -14.33 -23.55
C PRO A 161 -19.35 -15.09 -24.85
N SER A 162 -19.73 -16.38 -24.81
CA SER A 162 -19.83 -17.22 -25.99
C SER A 162 -20.74 -16.53 -27.02
N THR A 163 -20.17 -15.98 -28.05
CA THR A 163 -20.89 -15.54 -29.23
C THR A 163 -21.27 -16.78 -30.03
N GLN A 164 -22.23 -17.55 -29.53
CA GLN A 164 -22.91 -18.50 -30.36
C GLN A 164 -23.95 -17.71 -31.20
N PRO A 165 -23.82 -17.63 -32.52
CA PRO A 165 -24.84 -16.99 -33.32
C PRO A 165 -26.14 -17.79 -33.19
N SER A 166 -27.18 -17.11 -32.70
CA SER A 166 -28.55 -17.60 -32.74
C SER A 166 -28.87 -18.07 -34.14
N SER A 167 -29.29 -19.34 -34.24
CA SER A 167 -29.77 -19.98 -35.47
C SER A 167 -30.73 -19.07 -36.20
N GLN A 168 -30.36 -18.79 -37.47
CA GLN A 168 -31.19 -18.12 -38.44
C GLN A 168 -32.53 -18.86 -38.59
N PRO A 169 -33.68 -18.14 -38.65
CA PRO A 169 -34.93 -18.80 -38.97
C PRO A 169 -34.91 -19.28 -40.43
N THR A 170 -35.12 -20.57 -40.62
CA THR A 170 -35.33 -21.19 -41.91
C THR A 170 -36.63 -20.65 -42.52
N ILE A 171 -36.52 -19.98 -43.64
CA ILE A 171 -37.68 -19.59 -44.46
C ILE A 171 -38.24 -20.88 -45.07
N ASP A 172 -39.42 -21.28 -44.64
CA ASP A 172 -40.20 -22.34 -45.27
C ASP A 172 -40.73 -21.86 -46.61
N THR A 173 -40.20 -22.43 -47.71
CA THR A 173 -40.57 -22.15 -49.10
C THR A 173 -41.64 -23.12 -49.62
N SER A 174 -42.50 -23.63 -48.76
CA SER A 174 -43.59 -24.54 -49.20
C SER A 174 -44.96 -23.84 -49.36
N PHE A 175 -44.99 -22.67 -50.03
CA PHE A 175 -46.28 -22.10 -50.50
C PHE A 175 -46.22 -21.79 -51.99
N LYS A 176 -46.17 -22.86 -52.80
CA LYS A 176 -46.55 -22.82 -54.21
C LYS A 176 -47.30 -24.08 -54.48
N LYS A 177 -48.63 -23.94 -54.58
CA LYS A 177 -49.56 -24.57 -55.46
C LYS A 177 -50.92 -24.68 -54.80
N HIS A 178 -51.81 -23.83 -55.18
CA HIS A 178 -53.19 -24.18 -55.56
C HIS A 178 -53.97 -22.91 -55.79
N PHE A 179 -54.01 -22.52 -57.02
CA PHE A 179 -55.22 -21.86 -57.60
C PHE A 179 -55.03 -21.90 -59.09
N LYS A 180 -55.53 -22.99 -59.62
CA LYS A 180 -56.01 -23.10 -60.98
C LYS A 180 -57.41 -23.68 -60.93
N ASP A 181 -58.22 -23.09 -61.71
CA ASP A 181 -59.55 -23.53 -62.11
C ASP A 181 -60.70 -23.18 -61.19
N GLU A 182 -61.51 -22.15 -61.54
CA GLU A 182 -62.82 -22.32 -62.16
C GLU A 182 -63.50 -20.98 -62.43
N VAL A 183 -63.92 -20.83 -63.76
CA VAL A 183 -64.96 -20.11 -64.43
C VAL A 183 -64.83 -18.61 -64.54
#